data_4b21389265443569d8454969cf1fda42
#
_entry.id   4b21389265443569d8454969cf1fda42
#
_cell.length_a   1.000
_cell.length_b   1.000
_cell.length_c   1.000
_cell.angle_alpha   90.00
_cell.angle_beta   90.00
_cell.angle_gamma   90.00
#
_symmetry.space_group_name_H-M   'P 1'
#
loop_
_entity.id
_entity.type
_entity.pdbx_description
1 polymer ?
#
loop_
_entity_poly.entity_id
_entity_poly.type
_entity_poly.pdbx_seq_one_letter_code
_entity_poly.pdbx_strand_id
1 'polypeptide(L)'
;LILMAVALPLAFSVWSALLNNFVVEVIRFDGLDIGVLHTIREIPGFLAVGVISILLFVREQTLALSMLALLGIATAVTAWFPFLSGILTITLLSSVGFHFFETVNQSLQLQWFSKEEAPNKLGKLMAYGSAATLIAYIFIILGWEKLNLSFNSAYMLAGLSCFAIAVIGYIIFPNFKAAVPQTKKMVIRKRYWLYYLLQFLSGARRQIFVVFAGFMMVERFGMDVQQLTTLYLINLILNIALAVLLERAVARFGERNALAVEY
;
A
#
# COMPACT_ATOMS: atom_id res chain seq x y z
N LEU A 1 3.59 1.16 -15.83
CA LEU A 1 4.10 0.77 -14.50
C LEU A 1 4.52 2.00 -13.66
N ILE A 2 5.30 2.96 -14.18
CA ILE A 2 5.73 4.14 -13.40
C ILE A 2 4.53 4.91 -12.83
N LEU A 3 3.52 5.21 -13.64
CA LEU A 3 2.30 5.88 -13.15
C LEU A 3 1.61 5.08 -12.04
N MET A 4 1.51 3.77 -12.18
CA MET A 4 0.96 2.89 -11.16
C MET A 4 1.80 2.89 -9.88
N ALA A 5 3.14 2.88 -10.02
CA ALA A 5 4.07 2.93 -8.90
C ALA A 5 4.03 4.26 -8.11
N VAL A 6 3.55 5.34 -8.73
CA VAL A 6 3.32 6.64 -8.08
C VAL A 6 1.91 6.72 -7.47
N ALA A 7 0.89 6.27 -8.21
CA ALA A 7 -0.51 6.44 -7.83
C ALA A 7 -0.89 5.70 -6.54
N LEU A 8 -0.46 4.42 -6.41
CA LEU A 8 -0.74 3.63 -5.22
C LEU A 8 -0.16 4.28 -3.95
N PRO A 9 1.15 4.62 -3.88
CA PRO A 9 1.71 5.25 -2.71
C PRO A 9 1.09 6.61 -2.38
N LEU A 10 0.71 7.42 -3.36
CA LEU A 10 0.01 8.69 -3.11
C LEU A 10 -1.29 8.47 -2.32
N ALA A 11 -2.16 7.58 -2.76
CA ALA A 11 -3.41 7.31 -2.06
C ALA A 11 -3.17 6.62 -0.71
N PHE A 12 -2.35 5.57 -0.70
CA PHE A 12 -2.15 4.74 0.48
C PHE A 12 -1.38 5.45 1.59
N SER A 13 -0.33 6.22 1.27
CA SER A 13 0.45 6.91 2.29
C SER A 13 -0.35 8.04 2.97
N VAL A 14 -1.17 8.77 2.21
CA VAL A 14 -2.06 9.79 2.79
C VAL A 14 -3.12 9.13 3.66
N TRP A 15 -3.75 8.06 3.17
CA TRP A 15 -4.72 7.30 3.97
C TRP A 15 -4.09 6.81 5.29
N SER A 16 -2.94 6.18 5.22
CA SER A 16 -2.23 5.63 6.39
C SER A 16 -1.77 6.72 7.37
N ALA A 17 -1.29 7.85 6.87
CA ALA A 17 -0.83 8.95 7.72
C ALA A 17 -1.96 9.61 8.50
N LEU A 18 -3.14 9.73 7.89
CA LEU A 18 -4.27 10.44 8.47
C LEU A 18 -5.24 9.55 9.24
N LEU A 19 -5.24 8.24 8.99
CA LEU A 19 -6.25 7.32 9.51
C LEU A 19 -6.37 7.40 11.02
N ASN A 20 -5.26 7.28 11.74
CA ASN A 20 -5.28 7.21 13.20
C ASN A 20 -5.85 8.48 13.83
N ASN A 21 -5.41 9.66 13.36
CA ASN A 21 -5.97 10.93 13.82
C ASN A 21 -7.46 11.04 13.45
N PHE A 22 -7.84 10.69 12.23
CA PHE A 22 -9.22 10.75 11.78
C PHE A 22 -10.15 9.88 12.64
N VAL A 23 -9.77 8.62 12.89
CA VAL A 23 -10.63 7.72 13.67
C VAL A 23 -10.68 8.06 15.16
N VAL A 24 -9.59 8.58 15.75
CA VAL A 24 -9.54 9.00 17.15
C VAL A 24 -10.25 10.35 17.35
N GLU A 25 -9.92 11.36 16.55
CA GLU A 25 -10.41 12.72 16.76
C GLU A 25 -11.86 12.90 16.29
N VAL A 26 -12.23 12.29 15.16
CA VAL A 26 -13.55 12.51 14.53
C VAL A 26 -14.55 11.44 14.89
N ILE A 27 -14.16 10.15 14.80
CA ILE A 27 -15.09 9.01 15.00
C ILE A 27 -15.10 8.53 16.45
N ARG A 28 -14.03 8.82 17.22
CA ARG A 28 -13.85 8.41 18.62
C ARG A 28 -13.65 6.91 18.81
N PHE A 29 -12.84 6.31 17.95
CA PHE A 29 -12.46 4.89 18.04
C PHE A 29 -11.73 4.58 19.35
N ASP A 30 -11.99 3.37 19.85
CA ASP A 30 -11.18 2.70 20.86
C ASP A 30 -10.25 1.62 20.24
N GLY A 31 -9.53 0.92 21.11
CA GLY A 31 -8.61 -0.14 20.68
C GLY A 31 -9.29 -1.34 20.02
N LEU A 32 -10.59 -1.60 20.33
CA LEU A 32 -11.37 -2.65 19.68
C LEU A 32 -11.74 -2.24 18.26
N ASP A 33 -12.22 -1.01 18.08
CA ASP A 33 -12.65 -0.47 16.81
C ASP A 33 -11.53 -0.45 15.78
N ILE A 34 -10.33 -0.02 16.17
CA ILE A 34 -9.18 -0.02 15.28
C ILE A 34 -8.75 -1.46 14.92
N GLY A 35 -8.86 -2.40 15.85
CA GLY A 35 -8.62 -3.82 15.61
C GLY A 35 -9.61 -4.39 14.59
N VAL A 36 -10.90 -4.08 14.72
CA VAL A 36 -11.96 -4.48 13.78
C VAL A 36 -11.71 -3.88 12.40
N LEU A 37 -11.38 -2.57 12.33
CA LEU A 37 -11.08 -1.90 11.07
C LEU A 37 -9.95 -2.59 10.29
N HIS A 38 -8.84 -2.87 10.96
CA HIS A 38 -7.72 -3.55 10.33
C HIS A 38 -8.01 -5.01 10.00
N THR A 39 -8.83 -5.70 10.79
CA THR A 39 -9.30 -7.06 10.45
C THR A 39 -10.10 -7.05 9.15
N ILE A 40 -11.06 -6.12 9.01
CA ILE A 40 -11.84 -5.95 7.77
C ILE A 40 -10.94 -5.59 6.59
N ARG A 41 -9.95 -4.74 6.81
CA ARG A 41 -8.96 -4.36 5.80
C ARG A 41 -8.17 -5.56 5.26
N GLU A 42 -7.87 -6.56 6.08
CA GLU A 42 -7.08 -7.71 5.65
C GLU A 42 -7.90 -8.81 4.95
N ILE A 43 -9.24 -8.79 5.04
CA ILE A 43 -10.12 -9.77 4.35
C ILE A 43 -9.83 -9.84 2.84
N PRO A 44 -9.76 -8.72 2.09
CA PRO A 44 -9.43 -8.78 0.67
C PRO A 44 -8.02 -9.32 0.37
N GLY A 45 -7.09 -9.20 1.31
CA GLY A 45 -5.76 -9.80 1.20
C GLY A 45 -5.82 -11.33 1.13
N PHE A 46 -6.64 -11.97 1.97
CA PHE A 46 -6.89 -13.41 1.88
C PHE A 46 -7.63 -13.79 0.60
N LEU A 47 -8.58 -12.95 0.16
CA LEU A 47 -9.34 -13.17 -1.06
C LEU A 47 -8.56 -12.86 -2.34
N ALA A 48 -7.38 -12.27 -2.26
CA ALA A 48 -6.55 -11.94 -3.41
C ALA A 48 -6.14 -13.17 -4.24
N VAL A 49 -6.14 -14.36 -3.65
CA VAL A 49 -6.02 -15.63 -4.38
C VAL A 49 -7.11 -15.79 -5.45
N GLY A 50 -8.30 -15.24 -5.21
CA GLY A 50 -9.43 -15.23 -6.15
C GLY A 50 -9.26 -14.32 -7.37
N VAL A 51 -8.24 -13.46 -7.39
CA VAL A 51 -7.89 -12.61 -8.54
C VAL A 51 -7.68 -13.45 -9.80
N ILE A 52 -7.13 -14.67 -9.66
CA ILE A 52 -6.94 -15.61 -10.78
C ILE A 52 -8.26 -15.89 -11.50
N SER A 53 -9.37 -16.02 -10.76
CA SER A 53 -10.69 -16.25 -11.35
C SER A 53 -11.20 -15.04 -12.13
N ILE A 54 -10.92 -13.83 -11.66
CA ILE A 54 -11.28 -12.59 -12.35
C ILE A 54 -10.47 -12.45 -13.65
N LEU A 55 -9.20 -12.85 -13.62
CA LEU A 55 -8.30 -12.81 -14.78
C LEU A 55 -8.70 -13.80 -15.90
N LEU A 56 -9.64 -14.71 -15.66
CA LEU A 56 -10.24 -15.50 -16.73
C LEU A 56 -11.08 -14.63 -17.69
N PHE A 57 -11.69 -13.56 -17.18
CA PHE A 57 -12.63 -12.71 -17.91
C PHE A 57 -12.07 -11.31 -18.22
N VAL A 58 -11.16 -10.80 -17.40
CA VAL A 58 -10.61 -9.44 -17.49
C VAL A 58 -9.10 -9.50 -17.71
N ARG A 59 -8.60 -8.59 -18.57
CA ARG A 59 -7.15 -8.45 -18.79
C ARG A 59 -6.47 -7.86 -17.55
N GLU A 60 -5.26 -8.29 -17.27
CA GLU A 60 -4.49 -7.86 -16.09
C GLU A 60 -4.31 -6.35 -16.01
N GLN A 61 -3.91 -5.72 -17.11
CA GLN A 61 -3.72 -4.26 -17.13
C GLN A 61 -5.04 -3.52 -16.85
N THR A 62 -6.16 -3.98 -17.40
CA THR A 62 -7.48 -3.42 -17.14
C THR A 62 -7.87 -3.60 -15.68
N LEU A 63 -7.67 -4.80 -15.14
CA LEU A 63 -7.96 -5.08 -13.73
C LEU A 63 -7.11 -4.22 -12.80
N ALA A 64 -5.79 -4.11 -13.06
CA ALA A 64 -4.90 -3.27 -12.26
C ALA A 64 -5.37 -1.80 -12.24
N LEU A 65 -5.67 -1.22 -13.38
CA LEU A 65 -6.14 0.17 -13.46
C LEU A 65 -7.52 0.37 -12.82
N SER A 66 -8.44 -0.61 -12.98
CA SER A 66 -9.76 -0.56 -12.32
C SER A 66 -9.65 -0.64 -10.80
N MET A 67 -8.76 -1.49 -10.27
CA MET A 67 -8.53 -1.60 -8.84
C MET A 67 -7.82 -0.36 -8.27
N LEU A 68 -6.92 0.23 -9.03
CA LEU A 68 -6.29 1.51 -8.68
C LEU A 68 -7.31 2.66 -8.67
N ALA A 69 -8.24 2.68 -9.62
CA ALA A 69 -9.34 3.64 -9.64
C ALA A 69 -10.29 3.45 -8.44
N LEU A 70 -10.62 2.21 -8.09
CA LEU A 70 -11.42 1.89 -6.90
C LEU A 70 -10.73 2.37 -5.62
N LEU A 71 -9.42 2.10 -5.46
CA LEU A 71 -8.62 2.61 -4.36
C LEU A 71 -8.67 4.14 -4.28
N GLY A 72 -8.48 4.80 -5.42
CA GLY A 72 -8.53 6.26 -5.51
C GLY A 72 -9.88 6.84 -5.06
N ILE A 73 -10.99 6.30 -5.58
CA ILE A 73 -12.34 6.73 -5.19
C ILE A 73 -12.57 6.48 -3.69
N ALA A 74 -12.29 5.27 -3.21
CA ALA A 74 -12.48 4.93 -1.80
C ALA A 74 -11.66 5.84 -0.88
N THR A 75 -10.40 6.11 -1.23
CA THR A 75 -9.57 7.07 -0.48
C THR A 75 -10.18 8.47 -0.51
N ALA A 76 -10.62 8.95 -1.66
CA ALA A 76 -11.18 10.30 -1.81
C ALA A 76 -12.39 10.56 -0.91
N VAL A 77 -13.25 9.55 -0.73
CA VAL A 77 -14.49 9.69 0.04
C VAL A 77 -14.36 9.25 1.51
N THR A 78 -13.18 8.84 1.96
CA THR A 78 -12.98 8.29 3.31
C THR A 78 -13.56 9.19 4.41
N ALA A 79 -13.28 10.48 4.39
CA ALA A 79 -13.74 11.40 5.43
C ALA A 79 -15.21 11.83 5.30
N TRP A 80 -15.92 11.43 4.25
CA TRP A 80 -17.36 11.69 4.11
C TRP A 80 -18.22 10.70 4.90
N PHE A 81 -17.61 9.64 5.44
CA PHE A 81 -18.29 8.62 6.21
C PHE A 81 -17.73 8.54 7.64
N PRO A 82 -17.87 9.62 8.46
CA PRO A 82 -17.27 9.72 9.79
C PRO A 82 -18.06 8.95 10.85
N PHE A 83 -18.39 7.69 10.57
CA PHE A 83 -19.08 6.79 11.48
C PHE A 83 -18.62 5.34 11.26
N LEU A 84 -18.75 4.50 12.28
CA LEU A 84 -18.14 3.16 12.32
C LEU A 84 -18.45 2.33 11.07
N SER A 85 -19.72 2.08 10.74
CA SER A 85 -20.07 1.25 9.58
C SER A 85 -19.63 1.87 8.24
N GLY A 86 -19.64 3.19 8.14
CA GLY A 86 -19.18 3.91 6.96
C GLY A 86 -17.69 3.72 6.72
N ILE A 87 -16.85 4.01 7.74
CA ILE A 87 -15.40 3.87 7.60
C ILE A 87 -15.00 2.41 7.37
N LEU A 88 -15.67 1.43 8.01
CA LEU A 88 -15.41 0.02 7.77
C LEU A 88 -15.72 -0.39 6.32
N THR A 89 -16.85 0.09 5.77
CA THR A 89 -17.24 -0.19 4.37
C THR A 89 -16.25 0.42 3.38
N ILE A 90 -15.88 1.70 3.58
CA ILE A 90 -14.90 2.37 2.72
C ILE A 90 -13.52 1.72 2.82
N THR A 91 -13.11 1.33 4.03
CA THR A 91 -11.86 0.59 4.23
C THR A 91 -11.86 -0.75 3.51
N LEU A 92 -12.97 -1.49 3.54
CA LEU A 92 -13.11 -2.74 2.79
C LEU A 92 -12.95 -2.52 1.27
N LEU A 93 -13.64 -1.50 0.71
CA LEU A 93 -13.54 -1.17 -0.72
C LEU A 93 -12.13 -0.71 -1.11
N SER A 94 -11.53 0.15 -0.31
CA SER A 94 -10.15 0.59 -0.48
C SER A 94 -9.18 -0.60 -0.46
N SER A 95 -9.39 -1.53 0.45
CA SER A 95 -8.58 -2.73 0.60
C SER A 95 -8.73 -3.71 -0.57
N VAL A 96 -9.92 -3.89 -1.12
CA VAL A 96 -10.13 -4.63 -2.38
C VAL A 96 -9.27 -4.01 -3.48
N GLY A 97 -9.39 -2.69 -3.66
CA GLY A 97 -8.57 -1.94 -4.63
C GLY A 97 -7.08 -2.18 -4.43
N PHE A 98 -6.60 -2.06 -3.20
CA PHE A 98 -5.19 -2.21 -2.83
C PHE A 98 -4.67 -3.63 -3.10
N HIS A 99 -5.25 -4.65 -2.48
CA HIS A 99 -4.73 -6.02 -2.54
C HIS A 99 -4.83 -6.64 -3.93
N PHE A 100 -5.92 -6.36 -4.65
CA PHE A 100 -6.10 -6.88 -6.00
C PHE A 100 -5.16 -6.17 -6.99
N PHE A 101 -4.99 -4.84 -6.83
CA PHE A 101 -4.00 -4.10 -7.60
C PHE A 101 -2.59 -4.64 -7.35
N GLU A 102 -2.16 -4.78 -6.09
CA GLU A 102 -0.82 -5.28 -5.73
C GLU A 102 -0.55 -6.65 -6.37
N THR A 103 -1.50 -7.58 -6.27
CA THR A 103 -1.38 -8.92 -6.84
C THR A 103 -1.17 -8.87 -8.36
N VAL A 104 -1.98 -8.07 -9.07
CA VAL A 104 -1.90 -7.96 -10.52
C VAL A 104 -0.68 -7.15 -10.97
N ASN A 105 -0.32 -6.11 -10.23
CA ASN A 105 0.85 -5.28 -10.53
C ASN A 105 2.15 -6.07 -10.44
N GLN A 106 2.30 -6.93 -9.42
CA GLN A 106 3.44 -7.85 -9.33
C GLN A 106 3.50 -8.79 -10.55
N SER A 107 2.36 -9.31 -10.98
CA SER A 107 2.26 -10.14 -12.16
C SER A 107 2.69 -9.42 -13.44
N LEU A 108 2.21 -8.19 -13.65
CA LEU A 108 2.60 -7.35 -14.80
C LEU A 108 4.09 -7.03 -14.80
N GLN A 109 4.69 -6.78 -13.63
CA GLN A 109 6.13 -6.53 -13.52
C GLN A 109 6.94 -7.75 -13.95
N LEU A 110 6.54 -8.95 -13.49
CA LEU A 110 7.20 -10.21 -13.88
C LEU A 110 7.06 -10.55 -15.36
N GLN A 111 5.97 -10.11 -16.00
CA GLN A 111 5.74 -10.35 -17.43
C GLN A 111 6.49 -9.37 -18.35
N TRP A 112 6.64 -8.12 -17.91
CA TRP A 112 7.15 -7.06 -18.77
C TRP A 112 8.63 -6.80 -18.61
N PHE A 113 9.27 -7.35 -17.57
CA PHE A 113 10.71 -7.23 -17.36
C PHE A 113 11.41 -8.56 -17.62
N SER A 114 12.51 -8.52 -18.38
CA SER A 114 13.40 -9.66 -18.47
C SER A 114 14.08 -9.93 -17.12
N LYS A 115 14.60 -11.13 -16.89
CA LYS A 115 15.30 -11.48 -15.64
C LYS A 115 16.51 -10.57 -15.38
N GLU A 116 17.18 -10.16 -16.44
CA GLU A 116 18.37 -9.32 -16.39
C GLU A 116 18.03 -7.87 -16.03
N GLU A 117 16.90 -7.37 -16.54
CA GLU A 117 16.47 -5.98 -16.32
C GLU A 117 15.63 -5.78 -15.05
N ALA A 118 14.97 -6.86 -14.57
CA ALA A 118 14.01 -6.77 -13.47
C ALA A 118 14.59 -6.10 -12.21
N PRO A 119 15.81 -6.42 -11.70
CA PRO A 119 16.32 -5.78 -10.50
C PRO A 119 16.42 -4.26 -10.63
N ASN A 120 16.96 -3.77 -11.74
CA ASN A 120 17.13 -2.33 -11.97
C ASN A 120 15.76 -1.63 -12.16
N LYS A 121 14.86 -2.22 -12.96
CA LYS A 121 13.54 -1.64 -13.23
C LYS A 121 12.65 -1.65 -11.98
N LEU A 122 12.67 -2.71 -11.20
CA LEU A 122 11.95 -2.79 -9.93
C LEU A 122 12.50 -1.78 -8.91
N GLY A 123 13.81 -1.65 -8.80
CA GLY A 123 14.44 -0.63 -7.96
C GLY A 123 14.02 0.80 -8.33
N LYS A 124 13.92 1.11 -9.64
CA LYS A 124 13.39 2.40 -10.11
C LYS A 124 11.92 2.60 -9.76
N LEU A 125 11.07 1.58 -9.91
CA LEU A 125 9.66 1.67 -9.52
C LEU A 125 9.51 1.92 -8.01
N MET A 126 10.30 1.23 -7.18
CA MET A 126 10.33 1.47 -5.73
C MET A 126 10.79 2.91 -5.41
N ALA A 127 11.80 3.43 -6.09
CA ALA A 127 12.28 4.79 -5.91
C ALA A 127 11.19 5.83 -6.26
N TYR A 128 10.45 5.63 -7.37
CA TYR A 128 9.31 6.50 -7.72
C TYR A 128 8.20 6.43 -6.69
N GLY A 129 7.88 5.24 -6.16
CA GLY A 129 6.90 5.06 -5.09
C GLY A 129 7.32 5.77 -3.79
N SER A 130 8.58 5.59 -3.39
CA SER A 130 9.14 6.28 -2.20
C SER A 130 9.15 7.80 -2.36
N ALA A 131 9.48 8.30 -3.54
CA ALA A 131 9.42 9.73 -3.84
C ALA A 131 7.98 10.27 -3.75
N ALA A 132 7.00 9.53 -4.26
CA ALA A 132 5.59 9.90 -4.16
C ALA A 132 5.12 9.95 -2.69
N THR A 133 5.50 8.96 -1.87
CA THR A 133 5.23 8.95 -0.43
C THR A 133 5.91 10.13 0.29
N LEU A 134 7.16 10.41 -0.03
CA LEU A 134 7.91 11.55 0.51
C LEU A 134 7.19 12.88 0.24
N ILE A 135 6.78 13.09 -1.01
CA ILE A 135 6.03 14.28 -1.43
C ILE A 135 4.70 14.38 -0.67
N ALA A 136 3.98 13.27 -0.55
CA ALA A 136 2.71 13.23 0.17
C ALA A 136 2.87 13.60 1.65
N TYR A 137 3.87 13.07 2.34
CA TYR A 137 4.12 13.38 3.75
C TYR A 137 4.55 14.85 3.95
N ILE A 138 5.46 15.35 3.12
CA ILE A 138 5.86 16.75 3.15
C ILE A 138 4.65 17.67 2.90
N PHE A 139 3.79 17.32 1.94
CA PHE A 139 2.59 18.07 1.63
C PHE A 139 1.62 18.12 2.83
N ILE A 140 1.41 17.00 3.51
CA ILE A 140 0.58 16.95 4.74
C ILE A 140 1.20 17.84 5.82
N ILE A 141 2.48 17.64 6.14
CA ILE A 141 3.16 18.37 7.23
C ILE A 141 3.12 19.88 7.00
N LEU A 142 3.46 20.33 5.80
CA LEU A 142 3.49 21.76 5.49
C LEU A 142 2.11 22.36 5.23
N GLY A 143 1.20 21.57 4.66
CA GLY A 143 -0.13 22.02 4.27
C GLY A 143 -1.13 22.06 5.41
N TRP A 144 -0.95 21.23 6.45
CA TRP A 144 -1.95 21.10 7.51
C TRP A 144 -2.27 22.44 8.18
N GLU A 145 -1.26 23.19 8.60
CA GLU A 145 -1.44 24.51 9.17
C GLU A 145 -1.44 25.62 8.11
N LYS A 146 -0.48 25.61 7.18
CA LYS A 146 -0.29 26.73 6.25
C LYS A 146 -1.40 26.86 5.21
N LEU A 147 -1.98 25.74 4.78
CA LEU A 147 -3.06 25.70 3.79
C LEU A 147 -4.41 25.33 4.41
N ASN A 148 -4.49 25.24 5.74
CA ASN A 148 -5.67 24.79 6.47
C ASN A 148 -6.26 23.50 5.90
N LEU A 149 -5.40 22.50 5.63
CA LEU A 149 -5.84 21.21 5.15
C LEU A 149 -6.75 20.56 6.20
N SER A 150 -7.82 19.96 5.71
CA SER A 150 -8.72 19.11 6.51
C SER A 150 -8.58 17.65 6.08
N PHE A 151 -9.09 16.74 6.89
CA PHE A 151 -9.17 15.32 6.49
C PHE A 151 -9.89 15.14 5.15
N ASN A 152 -10.99 15.87 4.92
CA ASN A 152 -11.73 15.83 3.66
C ASN A 152 -10.87 16.25 2.47
N SER A 153 -10.20 17.40 2.56
CA SER A 153 -9.40 17.92 1.44
C SER A 153 -8.18 17.04 1.17
N ALA A 154 -7.51 16.55 2.20
CA ALA A 154 -6.33 15.72 2.04
C ALA A 154 -6.66 14.34 1.43
N TYR A 155 -7.69 13.65 1.94
CA TYR A 155 -8.15 12.40 1.34
C TYR A 155 -8.65 12.57 -0.08
N MET A 156 -9.42 13.64 -0.33
CA MET A 156 -9.97 13.93 -1.65
C MET A 156 -8.86 14.21 -2.68
N LEU A 157 -7.87 15.03 -2.34
CA LEU A 157 -6.74 15.32 -3.22
C LEU A 157 -5.94 14.06 -3.56
N ALA A 158 -5.59 13.27 -2.54
CA ALA A 158 -4.81 12.04 -2.74
C ALA A 158 -5.59 11.01 -3.57
N GLY A 159 -6.85 10.77 -3.21
CA GLY A 159 -7.70 9.80 -3.88
C GLY A 159 -8.01 10.19 -5.32
N LEU A 160 -8.39 11.44 -5.57
CA LEU A 160 -8.65 11.93 -6.92
C LEU A 160 -7.38 11.94 -7.80
N SER A 161 -6.21 12.24 -7.23
CA SER A 161 -4.94 12.12 -7.95
C SER A 161 -4.68 10.68 -8.38
N CYS A 162 -4.89 9.71 -7.50
CA CYS A 162 -4.76 8.29 -7.80
C CYS A 162 -5.78 7.85 -8.87
N PHE A 163 -7.03 8.25 -8.72
CA PHE A 163 -8.09 7.98 -9.69
C PHE A 163 -7.78 8.58 -11.07
N ALA A 164 -7.37 9.83 -11.12
CA ALA A 164 -7.00 10.51 -12.37
C ALA A 164 -5.84 9.79 -13.08
N ILE A 165 -4.80 9.37 -12.34
CA ILE A 165 -3.70 8.60 -12.90
C ILE A 165 -4.18 7.26 -13.45
N ALA A 166 -5.10 6.57 -12.76
CA ALA A 166 -5.67 5.31 -13.24
C ALA A 166 -6.48 5.50 -14.53
N VAL A 167 -7.30 6.55 -14.61
CA VAL A 167 -8.09 6.90 -15.80
C VAL A 167 -7.18 7.31 -16.96
N ILE A 168 -6.18 8.15 -16.71
CA ILE A 168 -5.16 8.52 -17.70
C ILE A 168 -4.47 7.27 -18.24
N GLY A 169 -4.07 6.38 -17.33
CA GLY A 169 -3.46 5.11 -17.69
C GLY A 169 -4.35 4.24 -18.57
N TYR A 170 -5.64 4.24 -18.31
CA TYR A 170 -6.63 3.48 -19.10
C TYR A 170 -6.88 4.07 -20.49
N ILE A 171 -6.94 5.40 -20.60
CA ILE A 171 -7.27 6.09 -21.86
C ILE A 171 -6.06 6.20 -22.79
N ILE A 172 -4.88 6.55 -22.24
CA ILE A 172 -3.71 6.90 -23.07
C ILE A 172 -2.91 5.66 -23.46
N PHE A 173 -2.80 4.64 -22.60
CA PHE A 173 -1.94 3.51 -22.88
C PHE A 173 -2.70 2.36 -23.52
N PRO A 174 -2.16 1.80 -24.62
CA PRO A 174 -2.74 0.61 -25.23
C PRO A 174 -2.61 -0.60 -24.29
N ASN A 175 -3.42 -1.62 -24.50
CA ASN A 175 -3.23 -2.90 -23.82
C ASN A 175 -1.97 -3.58 -24.36
N PHE A 176 -0.95 -3.67 -23.54
CA PHE A 176 0.29 -4.35 -23.91
C PHE A 176 0.09 -5.88 -23.90
N LYS A 177 0.68 -6.53 -24.90
CA LYS A 177 0.71 -8.00 -24.93
C LYS A 177 1.82 -8.49 -24.00
N ALA A 178 1.51 -9.48 -23.17
CA ALA A 178 2.52 -10.15 -22.36
C ALA A 178 3.51 -10.89 -23.25
N ALA A 179 4.80 -10.80 -22.95
CA ALA A 179 5.84 -11.56 -23.63
C ALA A 179 5.75 -13.06 -23.32
N VAL A 180 5.26 -13.40 -22.13
CA VAL A 180 5.10 -14.78 -21.65
C VAL A 180 3.63 -15.04 -21.34
N PRO A 181 3.01 -16.12 -21.92
CA PRO A 181 1.64 -16.50 -21.58
C PRO A 181 1.53 -16.87 -20.11
N GLN A 182 0.56 -16.30 -19.42
CA GLN A 182 0.35 -16.59 -18.01
C GLN A 182 -0.32 -17.95 -17.78
N THR A 183 0.15 -18.64 -16.74
CA THR A 183 -0.52 -19.83 -16.23
C THR A 183 -1.66 -19.40 -15.30
N LYS A 184 -2.89 -19.50 -15.78
CA LYS A 184 -4.12 -19.18 -15.02
C LYS A 184 -4.54 -20.33 -14.08
N LYS A 185 -3.58 -21.00 -13.46
CA LYS A 185 -3.82 -22.09 -12.50
C LYS A 185 -3.10 -21.79 -11.20
N MET A 186 -3.82 -21.91 -10.09
CA MET A 186 -3.19 -21.84 -8.78
C MET A 186 -2.31 -23.08 -8.56
N VAL A 187 -1.03 -22.84 -8.26
CA VAL A 187 -0.07 -23.93 -8.01
C VAL A 187 0.47 -23.78 -6.60
N ILE A 188 -0.06 -24.58 -5.68
CA ILE A 188 0.50 -24.73 -4.31
C ILE A 188 1.35 -25.99 -4.28
N ARG A 189 2.65 -25.82 -4.05
CA ARG A 189 3.60 -26.94 -3.99
C ARG A 189 3.91 -27.30 -2.54
N LYS A 190 3.59 -28.51 -2.13
CA LYS A 190 3.87 -29.01 -0.76
C LYS A 190 5.34 -28.82 -0.33
N ARG A 191 6.28 -28.89 -1.30
CA ARG A 191 7.71 -28.65 -1.04
C ARG A 191 8.01 -27.31 -0.37
N TYR A 192 7.18 -26.28 -0.58
CA TYR A 192 7.41 -24.93 -0.07
C TYR A 192 6.56 -24.59 1.17
N TRP A 193 6.02 -25.59 1.87
CA TRP A 193 5.16 -25.38 3.03
C TRP A 193 5.83 -24.53 4.14
N LEU A 194 7.12 -24.74 4.39
CA LEU A 194 7.88 -23.98 5.38
C LEU A 194 7.98 -22.50 4.98
N TYR A 195 8.24 -22.22 3.69
CA TYR A 195 8.25 -20.84 3.18
C TYR A 195 6.89 -20.18 3.38
N TYR A 196 5.78 -20.86 3.09
CA TYR A 196 4.44 -20.33 3.30
C TYR A 196 4.17 -20.03 4.78
N LEU A 197 4.57 -20.93 5.67
CA LEU A 197 4.43 -20.75 7.12
C LEU A 197 5.25 -19.55 7.62
N LEU A 198 6.52 -19.44 7.21
CA LEU A 198 7.39 -18.33 7.60
C LEU A 198 6.86 -16.98 7.11
N GLN A 199 6.36 -16.92 5.88
CA GLN A 199 5.73 -15.71 5.33
C GLN A 199 4.47 -15.33 6.12
N PHE A 200 3.64 -16.30 6.46
CA PHE A 200 2.46 -16.05 7.29
C PHE A 200 2.83 -15.51 8.68
N LEU A 201 3.75 -16.13 9.36
CA LEU A 201 4.20 -15.71 10.71
C LEU A 201 4.87 -14.33 10.68
N SER A 202 5.69 -14.06 9.68
CA SER A 202 6.32 -12.74 9.49
C SER A 202 5.29 -11.65 9.27
N GLY A 203 4.28 -11.91 8.44
CA GLY A 203 3.16 -10.99 8.22
C GLY A 203 2.37 -10.72 9.49
N ALA A 204 2.02 -11.76 10.24
CA ALA A 204 1.26 -11.65 11.48
C ALA A 204 2.00 -10.80 12.54
N ARG A 205 3.30 -11.02 12.73
CA ARG A 205 4.13 -10.25 13.66
C ARG A 205 4.15 -8.76 13.32
N ARG A 206 4.40 -8.45 12.04
CA ARG A 206 4.46 -7.06 11.58
C ARG A 206 3.12 -6.34 11.76
N GLN A 207 2.02 -7.04 11.54
CA GLN A 207 0.69 -6.45 11.58
C GLN A 207 0.30 -5.92 12.95
N ILE A 208 0.68 -6.58 14.03
CA ILE A 208 0.42 -6.10 15.40
C ILE A 208 1.02 -4.69 15.59
N PHE A 209 2.26 -4.51 15.19
CA PHE A 209 2.93 -3.21 15.32
C PHE A 209 2.29 -2.15 14.40
N VAL A 210 2.04 -2.50 13.14
CA VAL A 210 1.46 -1.57 12.15
C VAL A 210 0.07 -1.06 12.60
N VAL A 211 -0.75 -1.93 13.19
CA VAL A 211 -2.10 -1.57 13.65
C VAL A 211 -2.06 -0.64 14.86
N PHE A 212 -1.33 -1.04 15.90
CA PHE A 212 -1.48 -0.39 17.21
C PHE A 212 -0.47 0.72 17.48
N ALA A 213 0.71 0.71 16.88
CA ALA A 213 1.72 1.72 17.20
C ALA A 213 1.25 3.14 16.83
N GLY A 214 0.80 3.36 15.60
CA GLY A 214 0.29 4.66 15.17
C GLY A 214 -0.97 5.08 15.93
N PHE A 215 -1.88 4.15 16.20
CA PHE A 215 -3.08 4.40 16.97
C PHE A 215 -2.75 4.85 18.40
N MET A 216 -1.85 4.14 19.10
CA MET A 216 -1.40 4.51 20.43
C MET A 216 -0.72 5.88 20.48
N MET A 217 0.04 6.27 19.46
CA MET A 217 0.66 7.59 19.39
C MET A 217 -0.38 8.71 19.42
N VAL A 218 -1.52 8.51 18.77
CA VAL A 218 -2.61 9.48 18.79
C VAL A 218 -3.44 9.34 20.08
N GLU A 219 -3.94 8.14 20.39
CA GLU A 219 -4.89 7.91 21.47
C GLU A 219 -4.29 8.14 22.86
N ARG A 220 -3.04 7.70 23.10
CA ARG A 220 -2.39 7.79 24.41
C ARG A 220 -1.46 8.99 24.56
N PHE A 221 -0.78 9.38 23.50
CA PHE A 221 0.21 10.45 23.53
C PHE A 221 -0.31 11.77 22.95
N GLY A 222 -1.53 11.77 22.38
CA GLY A 222 -2.17 12.98 21.85
C GLY A 222 -1.43 13.57 20.65
N MET A 223 -0.71 12.76 19.87
CA MET A 223 0.01 13.27 18.71
C MET A 223 -0.96 13.76 17.65
N ASP A 224 -0.73 14.95 17.16
CA ASP A 224 -1.46 15.52 16.04
C ASP A 224 -1.01 14.94 14.69
N VAL A 225 -1.72 15.32 13.62
CA VAL A 225 -1.46 14.85 12.25
C VAL A 225 -0.03 15.14 11.81
N GLN A 226 0.51 16.32 12.14
CA GLN A 226 1.85 16.73 11.71
C GLN A 226 2.93 15.94 12.44
N GLN A 227 2.77 15.75 13.75
CA GLN A 227 3.71 14.97 14.57
C GLN A 227 3.77 13.52 14.11
N LEU A 228 2.61 12.88 13.94
CA LEU A 228 2.55 11.49 13.50
C LEU A 228 3.09 11.32 12.08
N THR A 229 2.71 12.22 11.15
CA THR A 229 3.21 12.17 9.77
C THR A 229 4.72 12.43 9.72
N THR A 230 5.26 13.25 10.62
CA THR A 230 6.70 13.48 10.74
C THR A 230 7.42 12.20 11.16
N LEU A 231 6.87 11.42 12.10
CA LEU A 231 7.44 10.12 12.46
C LEU A 231 7.44 9.15 11.27
N TYR A 232 6.37 9.12 10.47
CA TYR A 232 6.33 8.32 9.25
C TYR A 232 7.33 8.79 8.21
N LEU A 233 7.54 10.10 8.08
CA LEU A 233 8.55 10.67 7.20
C LEU A 233 9.97 10.26 7.63
N ILE A 234 10.28 10.35 8.91
CA ILE A 234 11.58 9.93 9.47
C ILE A 234 11.78 8.43 9.21
N ASN A 235 10.76 7.61 9.47
CA ASN A 235 10.81 6.17 9.19
C ASN A 235 11.09 5.90 7.70
N LEU A 236 10.41 6.58 6.79
CA LEU A 236 10.65 6.46 5.35
C LEU A 236 12.09 6.80 4.97
N ILE A 237 12.63 7.92 5.48
CA ILE A 237 14.02 8.33 5.21
C ILE A 237 15.00 7.31 5.76
N LEU A 238 14.79 6.83 6.98
CA LEU A 238 15.62 5.80 7.58
C LEU A 238 15.58 4.49 6.79
N ASN A 239 14.40 4.05 6.34
CA ASN A 239 14.27 2.86 5.50
C ASN A 239 15.02 2.99 4.18
N ILE A 240 14.94 4.16 3.52
CA ILE A 240 15.70 4.42 2.28
C ILE A 240 17.21 4.38 2.55
N ALA A 241 17.67 5.02 3.62
CA ALA A 241 19.09 5.06 3.97
C ALA A 241 19.61 3.67 4.38
N LEU A 242 18.85 2.92 5.17
CA LEU A 242 19.22 1.58 5.63
C LEU A 242 19.18 0.54 4.51
N ALA A 243 18.30 0.69 3.51
CA ALA A 243 18.23 -0.23 2.38
C ALA A 243 19.58 -0.35 1.65
N VAL A 244 20.29 0.76 1.47
CA VAL A 244 21.63 0.76 0.85
C VAL A 244 22.66 0.03 1.73
N LEU A 245 22.57 0.18 3.05
CA LEU A 245 23.46 -0.50 4.00
C LEU A 245 23.17 -2.01 4.04
N LEU A 246 21.90 -2.39 4.02
CA LEU A 246 21.46 -3.80 3.99
C LEU A 246 21.90 -4.48 2.70
N GLU A 247 21.78 -3.82 1.54
CA GLU A 247 22.28 -4.35 0.26
C GLU A 247 23.78 -4.66 0.33
N ARG A 248 24.58 -3.75 0.88
CA ARG A 248 26.02 -3.96 1.08
C ARG A 248 26.32 -5.08 2.10
N ALA A 249 25.52 -5.18 3.16
CA ALA A 249 25.67 -6.24 4.16
C ALA A 249 25.33 -7.62 3.56
N VAL A 250 24.25 -7.73 2.79
CA VAL A 250 23.89 -8.98 2.07
C VAL A 250 24.98 -9.38 1.08
N ALA A 251 25.50 -8.42 0.30
CA ALA A 251 26.58 -8.67 -0.65
C ALA A 251 27.88 -9.16 0.04
N ARG A 252 28.17 -8.66 1.26
CA ARG A 252 29.39 -9.00 2.01
C ARG A 252 29.26 -10.27 2.86
N PHE A 253 28.14 -10.47 3.53
CA PHE A 253 27.94 -11.55 4.53
C PHE A 253 27.06 -12.68 4.05
N GLY A 254 26.42 -12.54 2.88
CA GLY A 254 25.46 -13.46 2.32
C GLY A 254 24.06 -13.34 2.94
N GLU A 255 23.06 -13.77 2.19
CA GLU A 255 21.62 -13.62 2.56
C GLU A 255 21.29 -14.27 3.90
N ARG A 256 21.81 -15.48 4.17
CA ARG A 256 21.52 -16.24 5.41
C ARG A 256 21.96 -15.47 6.66
N ASN A 257 23.19 -14.93 6.64
CA ASN A 257 23.73 -14.23 7.81
C ASN A 257 23.07 -12.86 7.99
N ALA A 258 22.76 -12.16 6.90
CA ALA A 258 22.01 -10.91 6.96
C ALA A 258 20.61 -11.12 7.57
N LEU A 259 19.89 -12.14 7.15
CA LEU A 259 18.59 -12.50 7.74
C LEU A 259 18.70 -12.90 9.21
N ALA A 260 19.75 -13.63 9.61
CA ALA A 260 19.94 -14.03 11.00
C ALA A 260 20.21 -12.84 11.95
N VAL A 261 20.70 -11.71 11.42
CA VAL A 261 20.89 -10.47 12.21
C VAL A 261 19.62 -9.64 12.25
N GLU A 262 18.76 -9.74 11.23
CA GLU A 262 17.47 -9.02 11.17
C GLU A 262 16.43 -9.59 12.15
N TYR A 263 16.48 -10.90 12.42
CA TYR A 263 15.54 -11.63 13.28
C TYR A 263 16.14 -11.97 14.64
#